data_6d5a9f6dddc1f76dd093a684cd152dbb
#
_entry.id   6d5a9f6dddc1f76dd093a684cd152dbb
#
_cell.length_a   1.000
_cell.length_b   1.000
_cell.length_c   1.000
_cell.angle_alpha   90.00
_cell.angle_beta   90.00
_cell.angle_gamma   90.00
#
_symmetry.space_group_name_H-M   'P 1'
#
loop_
_entity.id
_entity.type
_entity.pdbx_description
1 polymer ?
#
loop_
_entity_poly.entity_id
_entity_poly.type
_entity_poly.pdbx_seq_one_letter_code
_entity_poly.pdbx_strand_id
1 'polypeptide(L)'
;MADYTASALLAAQAKITPRFNEAEMRERQNPILRVGLQNQDYIMQDVSSIKQSEKRTVKGYQFKKLAATNGTTRSHNFTGNQGDTQEVTLSWSTFTETLGMFGQVAADNVEQYSDMLANQIRQKQIIIRERIGAALIAALHAGRTAVSNATVRNATFNSSNNAFEINSGDKDQFFAFMRSVMNQHKYYGGLDVMVDSVLDPIARKIAAQGSANGTNLSYQLQNMNIMPHDTLGTDVAVSAYPAGAVAIALPANSFAFIPWIPARYRNGQGMLLSDIGIYASMPDDSGLPLTYSLRGYAERADGSSNGGTVDDVKINWQLGVDVATQIGVISTANETPIYEFALTT
;
A
#
# COMPACT_ATOMS: atom_id res chain seq x y z
N MET A 1 -16.19 15.14 32.29
CA MET A 1 -15.43 15.44 31.07
C MET A 1 -15.11 14.19 30.24
N ALA A 2 -14.66 13.12 30.85
CA ALA A 2 -14.32 11.86 30.16
C ALA A 2 -15.55 11.24 29.44
N ASP A 3 -16.71 11.19 30.06
CA ASP A 3 -17.94 10.65 29.47
C ASP A 3 -18.41 11.47 28.25
N TYR A 4 -18.17 12.75 28.28
CA TYR A 4 -18.55 13.67 27.22
C TYR A 4 -17.69 13.47 25.95
N THR A 5 -16.39 13.27 26.13
CA THR A 5 -15.47 12.99 25.03
C THR A 5 -15.76 11.62 24.38
N ALA A 6 -16.11 10.63 25.19
CA ALA A 6 -16.48 9.31 24.72
C ALA A 6 -17.79 9.33 23.90
N SER A 7 -18.81 10.06 24.40
CA SER A 7 -20.07 10.21 23.69
C SER A 7 -19.93 10.98 22.37
N ALA A 8 -19.10 12.02 22.36
CA ALA A 8 -18.79 12.78 21.14
C ALA A 8 -18.06 11.94 20.10
N LEU A 9 -17.14 11.07 20.54
CA LEU A 9 -16.45 10.16 19.64
C LEU A 9 -17.38 9.12 19.03
N LEU A 10 -18.25 8.50 19.85
CA LEU A 10 -19.28 7.55 19.34
C LEU A 10 -20.22 8.21 18.34
N ALA A 11 -20.67 9.43 18.64
CA ALA A 11 -21.49 10.20 17.73
C ALA A 11 -20.73 10.55 16.43
N ALA A 12 -19.45 10.90 16.52
CA ALA A 12 -18.62 11.16 15.36
C ALA A 12 -18.40 9.90 14.51
N GLN A 13 -18.14 8.74 15.12
CA GLN A 13 -18.02 7.47 14.39
C GLN A 13 -19.30 7.12 13.62
N ALA A 14 -20.47 7.34 14.21
CA ALA A 14 -21.76 7.11 13.57
C ALA A 14 -22.05 8.11 12.42
N LYS A 15 -21.42 9.28 12.45
CA LYS A 15 -21.63 10.37 11.47
C LYS A 15 -20.57 10.41 10.36
N ILE A 16 -19.63 9.46 10.31
CA ILE A 16 -18.70 9.34 9.18
C ILE A 16 -19.49 8.90 7.95
N THR A 17 -20.10 9.87 7.29
CA THR A 17 -20.81 9.68 6.03
C THR A 17 -20.15 10.52 4.94
N PRO A 18 -20.23 10.09 3.66
CA PRO A 18 -19.73 10.90 2.55
C PRO A 18 -20.41 12.27 2.53
N ARG A 19 -19.67 13.30 2.84
CA ARG A 19 -20.08 14.71 2.64
C ARG A 19 -19.06 15.35 1.71
N PHE A 20 -19.43 16.49 1.10
CA PHE A 20 -18.46 17.26 0.33
C PHE A 20 -17.22 17.57 1.18
N ASN A 21 -16.08 17.08 0.75
CA ASN A 21 -14.80 17.27 1.39
C ASN A 21 -13.75 17.49 0.31
N GLU A 22 -13.05 18.60 0.36
CA GLU A 22 -12.00 18.91 -0.63
C GLU A 22 -10.90 17.86 -0.67
N ALA A 23 -10.51 17.30 0.47
CA ALA A 23 -9.51 16.25 0.54
C ALA A 23 -9.95 14.98 -0.22
N GLU A 24 -11.23 14.60 -0.13
CA GLU A 24 -11.75 13.44 -0.86
C GLU A 24 -11.81 13.68 -2.37
N MET A 25 -12.15 14.88 -2.79
CA MET A 25 -12.17 15.23 -4.22
C MET A 25 -10.76 15.24 -4.83
N ARG A 26 -9.74 15.45 -4.00
CA ARG A 26 -8.34 15.46 -4.39
C ARG A 26 -7.58 14.22 -3.92
N GLU A 27 -8.27 13.24 -3.38
CA GLU A 27 -7.63 11.99 -2.95
C GLU A 27 -6.95 11.33 -4.15
N ARG A 28 -5.67 11.06 -3.99
CA ARG A 28 -4.90 10.33 -4.99
C ARG A 28 -5.37 8.89 -5.06
N GLN A 29 -5.63 8.42 -6.27
CA GLN A 29 -5.93 7.02 -6.47
C GLN A 29 -4.70 6.18 -6.15
N ASN A 30 -4.84 5.28 -5.20
CA ASN A 30 -3.78 4.40 -4.76
C ASN A 30 -4.22 2.93 -4.81
N PRO A 31 -4.42 2.38 -6.02
CA PRO A 31 -4.94 1.02 -6.21
C PRO A 31 -3.99 -0.04 -5.64
N ILE A 32 -2.69 0.26 -5.52
CA ILE A 32 -1.69 -0.66 -4.98
C ILE A 32 -1.97 -1.03 -3.51
N LEU A 33 -2.54 -0.12 -2.72
CA LEU A 33 -2.96 -0.40 -1.35
C LEU A 33 -3.95 -1.55 -1.29
N ARG A 34 -4.96 -1.53 -2.16
CA ARG A 34 -5.97 -2.59 -2.22
C ARG A 34 -5.34 -3.93 -2.56
N VAL A 35 -4.49 -3.97 -3.59
CA VAL A 35 -3.82 -5.19 -4.04
C VAL A 35 -2.91 -5.74 -2.94
N GLY A 36 -2.08 -4.90 -2.32
CA GLY A 36 -1.20 -5.31 -1.23
C GLY A 36 -1.94 -5.85 0.00
N LEU A 37 -3.08 -5.23 0.34
CA LEU A 37 -3.92 -5.69 1.45
C LEU A 37 -4.66 -7.01 1.16
N GLN A 38 -4.97 -7.29 -0.11
CA GLN A 38 -5.62 -8.53 -0.51
C GLN A 38 -4.65 -9.73 -0.57
N ASN A 39 -3.36 -9.46 -0.80
CA ASN A 39 -2.36 -10.50 -1.03
C ASN A 39 -1.70 -11.05 0.24
N GLN A 40 -2.13 -10.64 1.43
CA GLN A 40 -1.47 -10.99 2.70
C GLN A 40 -1.29 -12.49 2.88
N ASP A 41 -2.35 -13.28 2.64
CA ASP A 41 -2.37 -14.72 2.88
C ASP A 41 -1.58 -15.52 1.84
N TYR A 42 -1.24 -14.93 0.69
CA TYR A 42 -0.45 -15.60 -0.35
C TYR A 42 1.05 -15.58 -0.07
N ILE A 43 1.54 -14.53 0.59
CA ILE A 43 2.98 -14.32 0.79
C ILE A 43 3.44 -14.80 2.16
N MET A 44 2.58 -14.68 3.17
CA MET A 44 2.93 -15.02 4.54
C MET A 44 1.96 -16.07 5.08
N GLN A 45 2.51 -17.12 5.66
CA GLN A 45 1.72 -18.04 6.46
C GLN A 45 1.39 -17.41 7.81
N ASP A 46 0.18 -17.69 8.32
CA ASP A 46 -0.25 -17.30 9.66
C ASP A 46 -0.28 -15.81 9.94
N VAL A 47 -0.78 -15.02 8.96
CA VAL A 47 -0.94 -13.57 9.09
C VAL A 47 -1.82 -13.18 10.28
N SER A 48 -2.81 -14.00 10.62
CA SER A 48 -3.69 -13.77 11.77
C SER A 48 -2.93 -13.78 13.09
N SER A 49 -2.03 -14.72 13.28
CA SER A 49 -1.15 -14.81 14.45
C SER A 49 -0.18 -13.62 14.52
N ILE A 50 0.37 -13.23 13.37
CA ILE A 50 1.23 -12.05 13.26
C ILE A 50 0.48 -10.79 13.71
N LYS A 51 -0.75 -10.60 13.23
CA LYS A 51 -1.58 -9.45 13.60
C LYS A 51 -1.98 -9.44 15.08
N GLN A 52 -2.08 -10.60 15.71
CA GLN A 52 -2.40 -10.72 17.14
C GLN A 52 -1.17 -10.52 18.04
N SER A 53 0.03 -10.69 17.52
CA SER A 53 1.26 -10.51 18.30
C SER A 53 1.45 -9.07 18.75
N GLU A 54 1.87 -8.89 19.99
CA GLU A 54 2.30 -7.58 20.52
C GLU A 54 3.77 -7.26 20.19
N LYS A 55 4.49 -8.22 19.65
CA LYS A 55 5.89 -8.02 19.24
C LYS A 55 5.93 -7.36 17.88
N ARG A 56 6.58 -6.21 17.77
CA ARG A 56 6.80 -5.52 16.47
C ARG A 56 7.81 -6.25 15.58
N THR A 57 8.70 -7.05 16.16
CA THR A 57 9.64 -7.89 15.41
C THR A 57 9.04 -9.28 15.28
N VAL A 58 8.40 -9.55 14.16
CA VAL A 58 7.78 -10.83 13.86
C VAL A 58 8.53 -11.48 12.73
N LYS A 59 8.77 -12.77 12.86
CA LYS A 59 9.42 -13.58 11.85
C LYS A 59 8.36 -14.35 11.07
N GLY A 60 8.43 -14.26 9.75
CA GLY A 60 7.65 -15.06 8.83
C GLY A 60 8.55 -16.01 8.05
N TYR A 61 7.97 -17.04 7.48
CA TYR A 61 8.69 -18.02 6.66
C TYR A 61 8.14 -18.01 5.25
N GLN A 62 9.02 -18.02 4.26
CA GLN A 62 8.67 -18.18 2.86
C GLN A 62 9.37 -19.42 2.29
N PHE A 63 8.65 -20.14 1.43
CA PHE A 63 9.23 -21.29 0.76
C PHE A 63 10.05 -20.88 -0.45
N LYS A 64 11.27 -21.39 -0.54
CA LYS A 64 12.09 -21.25 -1.73
C LYS A 64 11.74 -22.31 -2.77
N LYS A 65 11.98 -22.00 -4.03
CA LYS A 65 11.86 -22.96 -5.11
C LYS A 65 12.87 -24.10 -4.91
N LEU A 66 12.37 -25.34 -4.95
CA LEU A 66 13.22 -26.52 -4.90
C LEU A 66 14.11 -26.60 -6.15
N ALA A 67 15.37 -27.00 -5.95
CA ALA A 67 16.24 -27.36 -7.08
C ALA A 67 15.68 -28.62 -7.75
N ALA A 68 15.68 -28.63 -9.09
CA ALA A 68 15.26 -29.82 -9.83
C ALA A 68 16.32 -30.90 -9.73
N THR A 69 15.91 -32.11 -9.39
CA THR A 69 16.73 -33.32 -9.54
C THR A 69 16.27 -34.05 -10.80
N ASN A 70 17.13 -34.09 -11.80
CA ASN A 70 16.84 -34.76 -13.06
C ASN A 70 17.21 -36.23 -12.95
N GLY A 71 16.22 -37.10 -12.92
CA GLY A 71 16.40 -38.53 -13.09
C GLY A 71 15.92 -38.97 -14.47
N THR A 72 16.77 -39.67 -15.21
CA THR A 72 16.40 -40.24 -16.53
C THR A 72 15.88 -41.66 -16.43
N THR A 73 16.02 -42.32 -15.27
CA THR A 73 15.57 -43.68 -15.03
C THR A 73 14.79 -43.77 -13.75
N ARG A 74 13.84 -44.71 -13.69
CA ARG A 74 13.16 -45.05 -12.44
C ARG A 74 14.07 -45.96 -11.62
N SER A 75 14.42 -45.53 -10.42
CA SER A 75 15.24 -46.31 -9.47
C SER A 75 14.46 -46.58 -8.19
N HIS A 76 14.73 -47.74 -7.57
CA HIS A 76 14.20 -48.04 -6.24
C HIS A 76 14.92 -47.25 -5.14
N ASN A 77 16.16 -46.84 -5.39
CA ASN A 77 16.93 -46.00 -4.51
C ASN A 77 17.01 -44.56 -5.12
N PHE A 78 16.32 -43.61 -4.53
CA PHE A 78 16.38 -42.23 -4.94
C PHE A 78 16.70 -41.34 -3.73
N THR A 79 17.43 -40.27 -3.99
CA THR A 79 17.70 -39.20 -3.01
C THR A 79 16.85 -38.00 -3.33
N GLY A 80 15.99 -37.60 -2.41
CA GLY A 80 15.16 -36.42 -2.52
C GLY A 80 15.92 -35.16 -2.06
N ASN A 81 15.58 -34.02 -2.61
CA ASN A 81 16.03 -32.74 -2.09
C ASN A 81 15.15 -32.30 -0.93
N GLN A 82 15.78 -31.83 0.14
CA GLN A 82 15.07 -31.20 1.23
C GLN A 82 14.58 -29.81 0.79
N GLY A 83 13.32 -29.49 1.11
CA GLY A 83 12.78 -28.15 0.92
C GLY A 83 13.53 -27.14 1.79
N ASP A 84 13.74 -25.95 1.26
CA ASP A 84 14.32 -24.82 1.98
C ASP A 84 13.30 -23.75 2.23
N THR A 85 13.31 -23.19 3.43
CA THR A 85 12.47 -22.07 3.85
C THR A 85 13.37 -20.89 4.20
N GLN A 86 12.96 -19.70 3.78
CA GLN A 86 13.63 -18.48 4.19
C GLN A 86 12.87 -17.79 5.30
N GLU A 87 13.57 -17.51 6.39
CA GLU A 87 13.07 -16.65 7.44
C GLU A 87 13.09 -15.20 6.97
N VAL A 88 11.99 -14.50 7.17
CA VAL A 88 11.83 -13.08 6.85
C VAL A 88 11.43 -12.34 8.11
N THR A 89 12.19 -11.33 8.47
CA THR A 89 11.85 -10.44 9.57
C THR A 89 11.04 -9.27 9.04
N LEU A 90 9.81 -9.09 9.55
CA LEU A 90 8.97 -7.95 9.22
C LEU A 90 9.46 -6.70 9.94
N SER A 91 9.70 -5.64 9.18
CA SER A 91 9.94 -4.31 9.71
C SER A 91 8.68 -3.45 9.59
N TRP A 92 8.32 -2.80 10.69
CA TRP A 92 7.10 -2.02 10.79
C TRP A 92 7.40 -0.53 10.67
N SER A 93 6.68 0.15 9.80
CA SER A 93 6.64 1.61 9.72
C SER A 93 5.35 2.12 10.37
N THR A 94 5.47 3.14 11.20
CA THR A 94 4.33 3.75 11.90
C THR A 94 3.90 5.01 11.18
N PHE A 95 2.62 5.10 10.84
CA PHE A 95 2.00 6.28 10.26
C PHE A 95 1.01 6.86 11.26
N THR A 96 1.20 8.10 11.63
CA THR A 96 0.34 8.79 12.59
C THR A 96 -0.02 10.18 12.11
N GLU A 97 -1.24 10.60 12.41
CA GLU A 97 -1.74 11.95 12.23
C GLU A 97 -2.45 12.43 13.49
N THR A 98 -2.35 13.71 13.76
CA THR A 98 -2.93 14.33 14.95
C THR A 98 -3.95 15.40 14.56
N LEU A 99 -4.93 15.61 15.41
CA LEU A 99 -5.87 16.71 15.36
C LEU A 99 -6.21 17.18 16.78
N GLY A 100 -6.54 18.45 16.93
CA GLY A 100 -6.91 19.02 18.21
C GLY A 100 -8.14 19.90 18.08
N MET A 101 -9.03 19.83 19.04
CA MET A 101 -10.25 20.64 19.09
C MET A 101 -10.47 21.23 20.47
N PHE A 102 -10.89 22.47 20.56
CA PHE A 102 -11.24 23.09 21.83
C PHE A 102 -12.59 22.60 22.34
N GLY A 103 -12.68 22.35 23.65
CA GLY A 103 -13.85 21.82 24.30
C GLY A 103 -15.06 22.76 24.32
N GLN A 104 -14.82 24.08 24.23
CA GLN A 104 -15.87 25.07 24.18
C GLN A 104 -16.83 24.84 22.97
N VAL A 105 -16.29 24.48 21.81
CA VAL A 105 -17.13 24.15 20.63
C VAL A 105 -18.10 23.01 20.93
N ALA A 106 -17.67 22.05 21.75
CA ALA A 106 -18.52 20.95 22.17
C ALA A 106 -19.55 21.38 23.21
N ALA A 107 -19.22 22.33 24.10
CA ALA A 107 -20.17 22.86 25.09
C ALA A 107 -21.29 23.67 24.43
N ASP A 108 -20.96 24.41 23.36
CA ASP A 108 -21.95 25.23 22.64
C ASP A 108 -22.88 24.37 21.77
N ASN A 109 -22.33 23.37 21.09
CA ASN A 109 -23.12 22.47 20.23
C ASN A 109 -22.43 21.10 20.02
N VAL A 110 -22.90 20.09 20.72
CA VAL A 110 -22.37 18.70 20.66
C VAL A 110 -22.47 18.11 19.25
N GLU A 111 -23.56 18.38 18.54
CA GLU A 111 -23.73 17.85 17.18
C GLU A 111 -22.73 18.46 16.21
N GLN A 112 -22.54 19.76 16.27
CA GLN A 112 -21.55 20.45 15.46
C GLN A 112 -20.12 19.95 15.78
N TYR A 113 -19.80 19.75 17.05
CA TYR A 113 -18.51 19.19 17.45
C TYR A 113 -18.28 17.79 16.87
N SER A 114 -19.28 16.90 16.98
CA SER A 114 -19.18 15.54 16.46
C SER A 114 -19.05 15.49 14.94
N ASP A 115 -19.73 16.39 14.22
CA ASP A 115 -19.63 16.53 12.76
C ASP A 115 -18.23 17.03 12.34
N MET A 116 -17.71 18.04 13.05
CA MET A 116 -16.35 18.54 12.80
C MET A 116 -15.30 17.47 13.10
N LEU A 117 -15.45 16.74 14.20
CA LEU A 117 -14.53 15.65 14.56
C LEU A 117 -14.56 14.54 13.52
N ALA A 118 -15.74 14.09 13.08
CA ALA A 118 -15.90 13.09 12.05
C ALA A 118 -15.22 13.49 10.72
N ASN A 119 -15.43 14.73 10.29
CA ASN A 119 -14.81 15.24 9.07
C ASN A 119 -13.28 15.33 9.19
N GLN A 120 -12.77 15.82 10.32
CA GLN A 120 -11.32 15.89 10.54
C GLN A 120 -10.67 14.50 10.62
N ILE A 121 -11.30 13.54 11.28
CA ILE A 121 -10.82 12.15 11.32
C ILE A 121 -10.72 11.59 9.90
N ARG A 122 -11.76 11.79 9.10
CA ARG A 122 -11.80 11.34 7.71
C ARG A 122 -10.68 11.95 6.86
N GLN A 123 -10.45 13.26 6.97
CA GLN A 123 -9.32 13.92 6.31
C GLN A 123 -7.97 13.31 6.74
N LYS A 124 -7.81 12.99 8.03
CA LYS A 124 -6.59 12.36 8.53
C LYS A 124 -6.42 10.93 8.05
N GLN A 125 -7.50 10.17 7.87
CA GLN A 125 -7.44 8.85 7.24
C GLN A 125 -6.95 8.94 5.79
N ILE A 126 -7.44 9.91 5.01
CA ILE A 126 -6.96 10.16 3.64
C ILE A 126 -5.46 10.44 3.62
N ILE A 127 -4.98 11.35 4.47
CA ILE A 127 -3.56 11.69 4.56
C ILE A 127 -2.71 10.46 4.93
N ILE A 128 -3.17 9.65 5.86
CA ILE A 128 -2.46 8.41 6.24
C ILE A 128 -2.41 7.45 5.04
N ARG A 129 -3.52 7.24 4.32
CA ARG A 129 -3.57 6.38 3.13
C ARG A 129 -2.59 6.85 2.05
N GLU A 130 -2.55 8.15 1.76
CA GLU A 130 -1.60 8.73 0.80
C GLU A 130 -0.14 8.48 1.21
N ARG A 131 0.18 8.73 2.48
CA ARG A 131 1.54 8.49 3.01
C ARG A 131 1.93 7.01 2.97
N ILE A 132 1.01 6.11 3.29
CA ILE A 132 1.24 4.67 3.20
C ILE A 132 1.49 4.28 1.75
N GLY A 133 0.68 4.79 0.83
CA GLY A 133 0.83 4.50 -0.59
C GLY A 133 2.15 4.98 -1.17
N ALA A 134 2.57 6.19 -0.85
CA ALA A 134 3.87 6.71 -1.26
C ALA A 134 5.02 5.88 -0.68
N ALA A 135 4.95 5.49 0.60
CA ALA A 135 5.95 4.63 1.23
C ALA A 135 6.01 3.23 0.59
N LEU A 136 4.85 2.67 0.20
CA LEU A 136 4.77 1.40 -0.49
C LEU A 136 5.44 1.47 -1.87
N ILE A 137 5.14 2.50 -2.66
CA ILE A 137 5.78 2.70 -3.96
C ILE A 137 7.30 2.86 -3.81
N ALA A 138 7.74 3.63 -2.83
CA ALA A 138 9.16 3.76 -2.54
C ALA A 138 9.82 2.42 -2.17
N ALA A 139 9.12 1.58 -1.40
CA ALA A 139 9.60 0.23 -1.05
C ALA A 139 9.68 -0.69 -2.27
N LEU A 140 8.69 -0.65 -3.17
CA LEU A 140 8.70 -1.41 -4.42
C LEU A 140 9.83 -0.94 -5.33
N HIS A 141 10.01 0.37 -5.48
CA HIS A 141 11.11 0.95 -6.26
C HIS A 141 12.48 0.56 -5.68
N ALA A 142 12.65 0.63 -4.37
CA ALA A 142 13.89 0.21 -3.71
C ALA A 142 14.16 -1.31 -3.88
N GLY A 143 13.09 -2.11 -3.86
CA GLY A 143 13.16 -3.57 -3.99
C GLY A 143 13.16 -4.10 -5.42
N ARG A 144 13.30 -3.24 -6.46
CA ARG A 144 13.30 -3.70 -7.85
C ARG A 144 14.48 -4.59 -8.18
N THR A 145 14.28 -5.47 -9.14
CA THR A 145 15.33 -6.42 -9.55
C THR A 145 16.59 -5.69 -10.05
N ALA A 146 17.74 -6.17 -9.64
CA ALA A 146 19.04 -5.70 -10.12
C ALA A 146 19.65 -6.63 -11.19
N VAL A 147 18.90 -7.64 -11.63
CA VAL A 147 19.36 -8.65 -12.56
C VAL A 147 18.48 -8.69 -13.82
N SER A 148 19.11 -8.71 -14.99
CA SER A 148 18.44 -8.98 -16.25
C SER A 148 18.90 -10.30 -16.83
N ASN A 149 17.99 -11.27 -16.93
CA ASN A 149 18.17 -12.50 -17.70
C ASN A 149 17.42 -12.45 -19.03
N ALA A 150 16.85 -11.27 -19.37
CA ALA A 150 16.03 -11.08 -20.56
C ALA A 150 16.80 -10.28 -21.62
N THR A 151 16.67 -10.71 -22.87
CA THR A 151 17.12 -9.95 -24.03
C THR A 151 15.92 -9.72 -24.93
N VAL A 152 15.36 -8.53 -24.87
CA VAL A 152 14.23 -8.10 -25.71
C VAL A 152 14.73 -6.97 -26.59
N ARG A 153 14.47 -7.04 -27.89
CA ARG A 153 15.06 -6.16 -28.91
C ARG A 153 14.96 -4.66 -28.59
N ASN A 154 13.81 -4.22 -28.07
CA ASN A 154 13.53 -2.81 -27.85
C ASN A 154 13.30 -2.50 -26.35
N ALA A 155 13.69 -3.42 -25.46
CA ALA A 155 13.71 -3.20 -24.03
C ALA A 155 15.11 -3.56 -23.52
N THR A 156 15.90 -2.53 -23.20
CA THR A 156 17.30 -2.69 -22.76
C THR A 156 17.35 -2.51 -21.25
N PHE A 157 17.99 -3.45 -20.55
CA PHE A 157 18.18 -3.29 -19.11
C PHE A 157 19.32 -2.32 -18.82
N ASN A 158 19.00 -1.29 -18.05
CA ASN A 158 19.98 -0.33 -17.53
C ASN A 158 20.35 -0.70 -16.09
N SER A 159 21.57 -1.22 -15.89
CA SER A 159 22.04 -1.64 -14.57
C SER A 159 22.31 -0.46 -13.61
N SER A 160 22.46 0.75 -14.09
CA SER A 160 22.61 1.93 -13.24
C SER A 160 21.30 2.32 -12.58
N ASN A 161 20.19 2.10 -13.28
CA ASN A 161 18.85 2.44 -12.82
C ASN A 161 18.03 1.22 -12.35
N ASN A 162 18.54 0.00 -12.58
CA ASN A 162 17.81 -1.26 -12.37
C ASN A 162 16.43 -1.26 -13.04
N ALA A 163 16.35 -0.79 -14.28
CA ALA A 163 15.11 -0.68 -15.02
C ALA A 163 15.29 -1.10 -16.48
N PHE A 164 14.20 -1.54 -17.10
CA PHE A 164 14.15 -1.80 -18.53
C PHE A 164 13.74 -0.54 -19.28
N GLU A 165 14.60 -0.06 -20.14
CA GLU A 165 14.38 1.15 -20.93
C GLU A 165 13.83 0.80 -22.30
N ILE A 166 12.73 1.47 -22.68
CA ILE A 166 12.04 1.35 -23.96
C ILE A 166 12.08 2.72 -24.63
N ASN A 167 12.50 2.77 -25.89
CA ASN A 167 12.57 4.01 -26.64
C ASN A 167 11.16 4.60 -26.85
N SER A 168 11.01 5.90 -26.75
CA SER A 168 9.74 6.61 -26.93
C SER A 168 9.14 6.44 -28.34
N GLY A 169 9.98 6.12 -29.36
CA GLY A 169 9.51 5.75 -30.69
C GLY A 169 8.68 4.45 -30.71
N ASP A 170 8.89 3.57 -29.73
CA ASP A 170 8.21 2.27 -29.60
C ASP A 170 7.10 2.29 -28.53
N LYS A 171 6.67 3.46 -28.06
CA LYS A 171 5.70 3.64 -26.99
C LYS A 171 4.40 2.84 -27.18
N ASP A 172 3.92 2.70 -28.40
CA ASP A 172 2.70 1.95 -28.69
C ASP A 172 2.84 0.42 -28.44
N GLN A 173 4.07 -0.07 -28.34
CA GLN A 173 4.38 -1.47 -28.02
C GLN A 173 4.91 -1.67 -26.60
N PHE A 174 4.85 -0.64 -25.76
CA PHE A 174 5.41 -0.65 -24.41
C PHE A 174 4.96 -1.86 -23.58
N PHE A 175 3.66 -2.11 -23.53
CA PHE A 175 3.09 -3.24 -22.77
C PHE A 175 3.44 -4.60 -23.37
N ALA A 176 3.58 -4.69 -24.69
CA ALA A 176 4.02 -5.92 -25.36
C ALA A 176 5.48 -6.26 -25.02
N PHE A 177 6.36 -5.28 -25.01
CA PHE A 177 7.76 -5.47 -24.59
C PHE A 177 7.87 -5.82 -23.12
N MET A 178 7.13 -5.10 -22.24
CA MET A 178 7.04 -5.44 -20.82
C MET A 178 6.63 -6.90 -20.62
N ARG A 179 5.55 -7.35 -21.27
CA ARG A 179 5.09 -8.74 -21.19
C ARG A 179 6.13 -9.72 -21.70
N SER A 180 6.84 -9.39 -22.77
CA SER A 180 7.90 -10.23 -23.32
C SER A 180 9.06 -10.39 -22.35
N VAL A 181 9.50 -9.30 -21.67
CA VAL A 181 10.50 -9.34 -20.61
C VAL A 181 10.04 -10.25 -19.47
N MET A 182 8.83 -10.04 -18.97
CA MET A 182 8.29 -10.85 -17.88
C MET A 182 8.20 -12.35 -18.23
N ASN A 183 7.83 -12.67 -19.47
CA ASN A 183 7.78 -14.04 -19.96
C ASN A 183 9.18 -14.68 -20.03
N GLN A 184 10.21 -13.92 -20.45
CA GLN A 184 11.60 -14.41 -20.45
C GLN A 184 12.10 -14.71 -19.04
N HIS A 185 11.66 -13.93 -18.06
CA HIS A 185 11.87 -14.21 -16.63
C HIS A 185 10.96 -15.31 -16.07
N LYS A 186 10.17 -15.99 -16.93
CA LYS A 186 9.28 -17.11 -16.58
C LYS A 186 8.04 -16.72 -15.76
N TYR A 187 7.65 -15.47 -15.78
CA TYR A 187 6.41 -14.99 -15.16
C TYR A 187 5.27 -14.99 -16.21
N TYR A 188 4.72 -16.17 -16.46
CA TYR A 188 3.65 -16.37 -17.44
C TYR A 188 2.24 -16.06 -16.90
N GLY A 189 2.09 -15.92 -15.60
CA GLY A 189 0.83 -15.68 -14.92
C GLY A 189 0.29 -14.24 -15.06
N GLY A 190 -0.64 -13.90 -14.18
CA GLY A 190 -1.14 -12.53 -14.04
C GLY A 190 -0.04 -11.57 -13.59
N LEU A 191 -0.13 -10.33 -14.06
CA LEU A 191 0.76 -9.24 -13.67
C LEU A 191 -0.07 -8.09 -13.08
N ASP A 192 0.40 -7.54 -11.98
CA ASP A 192 -0.05 -6.26 -11.47
C ASP A 192 0.92 -5.20 -11.99
N VAL A 193 0.40 -4.20 -12.70
CA VAL A 193 1.20 -3.18 -13.36
C VAL A 193 0.73 -1.80 -12.94
N MET A 194 1.57 -1.08 -12.23
CA MET A 194 1.35 0.33 -11.95
C MET A 194 1.92 1.16 -13.09
N VAL A 195 1.15 2.10 -13.58
CA VAL A 195 1.53 2.97 -14.70
C VAL A 195 1.35 4.43 -14.33
N ASP A 196 2.30 5.23 -14.76
CA ASP A 196 2.20 6.67 -14.65
C ASP A 196 1.20 7.28 -15.65
N SER A 197 0.80 8.51 -15.41
CA SER A 197 -0.14 9.29 -16.22
C SER A 197 0.24 9.40 -17.71
N VAL A 198 1.51 9.33 -18.05
CA VAL A 198 1.98 9.35 -19.46
C VAL A 198 1.70 8.01 -20.17
N LEU A 199 1.73 6.90 -19.45
CA LEU A 199 1.51 5.56 -20.00
C LEU A 199 0.03 5.13 -19.98
N ASP A 200 -0.79 5.71 -19.11
CA ASP A 200 -2.22 5.39 -19.00
C ASP A 200 -2.99 5.61 -20.33
N PRO A 201 -2.79 6.72 -21.07
CA PRO A 201 -3.43 6.90 -22.37
C PRO A 201 -3.05 5.82 -23.41
N ILE A 202 -1.83 5.30 -23.35
CA ILE A 202 -1.38 4.20 -24.22
C ILE A 202 -2.13 2.92 -23.87
N ALA A 203 -2.25 2.60 -22.58
CA ALA A 203 -3.04 1.45 -22.13
C ALA A 203 -4.50 1.56 -22.54
N ARG A 204 -5.11 2.73 -22.38
CA ARG A 204 -6.51 3.00 -22.81
C ARG A 204 -6.70 2.89 -24.31
N LYS A 205 -5.74 3.39 -25.11
CA LYS A 205 -5.76 3.26 -26.58
C LYS A 205 -5.77 1.79 -27.00
N ILE A 206 -4.92 0.97 -26.39
CA ILE A 206 -4.86 -0.47 -26.66
C ILE A 206 -6.17 -1.15 -26.24
N ALA A 207 -6.72 -0.82 -25.08
CA ALA A 207 -8.01 -1.32 -24.61
C ALA A 207 -9.17 -0.94 -25.56
N ALA A 208 -9.19 0.31 -26.04
CA ALA A 208 -10.19 0.77 -27.01
C ALA A 208 -10.08 0.06 -28.37
N GLN A 209 -8.86 -0.15 -28.85
CA GLN A 209 -8.63 -0.92 -30.09
C GLN A 209 -9.05 -2.39 -29.93
N GLY A 210 -8.85 -2.94 -28.73
CA GLY A 210 -9.27 -4.32 -28.41
C GLY A 210 -10.78 -4.50 -28.34
N SER A 211 -11.55 -3.48 -28.03
CA SER A 211 -13.02 -3.55 -28.08
C SER A 211 -13.54 -3.78 -29.51
N ALA A 212 -12.79 -3.32 -30.51
CA ALA A 212 -13.07 -3.58 -31.92
C ALA A 212 -12.53 -4.94 -32.38
N ASN A 213 -11.53 -5.50 -31.71
CA ASN A 213 -10.94 -6.80 -32.04
C ASN A 213 -10.45 -7.49 -30.73
N GLY A 214 -11.32 -8.28 -30.14
CA GLY A 214 -11.04 -8.97 -28.85
C GLY A 214 -9.80 -9.87 -28.85
N THR A 215 -9.38 -10.35 -30.03
CA THR A 215 -8.16 -11.17 -30.14
C THR A 215 -6.89 -10.35 -29.89
N ASN A 216 -6.85 -9.11 -30.39
CA ASN A 216 -5.71 -8.23 -30.17
C ASN A 216 -5.61 -7.76 -28.71
N LEU A 217 -6.73 -7.46 -28.07
CA LEU A 217 -6.76 -7.10 -26.67
C LEU A 217 -6.25 -8.23 -25.78
N SER A 218 -6.75 -9.44 -26.01
CA SER A 218 -6.33 -10.61 -25.23
C SER A 218 -4.86 -10.92 -25.41
N TYR A 219 -4.27 -10.63 -26.54
CA TYR A 219 -2.85 -10.84 -26.77
C TYR A 219 -1.94 -9.79 -26.13
N GLN A 220 -2.29 -8.51 -26.23
CA GLN A 220 -1.43 -7.41 -25.77
C GLN A 220 -1.54 -7.13 -24.27
N LEU A 221 -2.75 -7.20 -23.71
CA LEU A 221 -3.02 -6.92 -22.30
C LEU A 221 -3.38 -8.19 -21.51
N GLN A 222 -3.11 -9.37 -22.07
CA GLN A 222 -3.50 -10.64 -21.48
C GLN A 222 -2.97 -10.79 -20.06
N ASN A 223 -3.90 -10.94 -19.10
CA ASN A 223 -3.59 -11.13 -17.69
C ASN A 223 -2.77 -9.99 -17.06
N MET A 224 -2.87 -8.77 -17.56
CA MET A 224 -2.29 -7.58 -16.92
C MET A 224 -3.39 -6.76 -16.24
N ASN A 225 -3.27 -6.58 -14.95
CA ASN A 225 -4.09 -5.66 -14.17
C ASN A 225 -3.38 -4.30 -14.15
N ILE A 226 -3.80 -3.39 -15.03
CA ILE A 226 -3.17 -2.07 -15.19
C ILE A 226 -3.82 -1.11 -14.20
N MET A 227 -3.00 -0.56 -13.33
CA MET A 227 -3.37 0.36 -12.27
C MET A 227 -2.74 1.73 -12.54
N PRO A 228 -3.52 2.72 -12.99
CA PRO A 228 -3.01 4.07 -13.16
C PRO A 228 -2.68 4.68 -11.79
N HIS A 229 -1.53 5.32 -11.71
CA HIS A 229 -1.07 6.06 -10.55
C HIS A 229 -0.60 7.44 -10.98
N ASP A 230 -1.27 8.47 -10.54
CA ASP A 230 -1.13 9.86 -11.06
C ASP A 230 0.24 10.50 -10.76
N THR A 231 0.94 10.03 -9.76
CA THR A 231 2.23 10.60 -9.30
C THR A 231 3.37 9.58 -9.25
N LEU A 232 3.25 8.45 -9.96
CA LEU A 232 4.26 7.38 -9.89
C LEU A 232 5.68 7.88 -10.17
N GLY A 233 5.88 8.66 -11.24
CA GLY A 233 7.18 9.21 -11.58
C GLY A 233 7.72 10.21 -10.55
N THR A 234 6.85 10.89 -9.81
CA THR A 234 7.23 11.80 -8.72
C THR A 234 7.56 11.02 -7.45
N ASP A 235 6.72 10.05 -7.09
CA ASP A 235 6.89 9.24 -5.88
C ASP A 235 8.13 8.34 -5.95
N VAL A 236 8.49 7.90 -7.15
CA VAL A 236 9.71 7.11 -7.41
C VAL A 236 10.97 7.99 -7.44
N ALA A 237 10.83 9.32 -7.59
CA ALA A 237 11.94 10.28 -7.69
C ALA A 237 13.00 9.88 -8.75
N VAL A 238 12.56 9.38 -9.90
CA VAL A 238 13.44 8.91 -10.97
C VAL A 238 13.95 10.10 -11.77
N SER A 239 15.11 10.64 -11.40
CA SER A 239 15.76 11.78 -12.07
C SER A 239 16.29 11.46 -13.47
N ALA A 240 16.49 10.18 -13.79
CA ALA A 240 17.06 9.71 -15.05
C ALA A 240 16.01 9.54 -16.18
N TYR A 241 14.72 9.54 -15.85
CA TYR A 241 13.63 9.34 -16.82
C TYR A 241 12.80 10.60 -16.97
N PRO A 242 12.13 10.80 -18.12
CA PRO A 242 11.11 11.82 -18.24
C PRO A 242 10.07 11.66 -17.13
N ALA A 243 9.68 12.74 -16.46
CA ALA A 243 8.67 12.68 -15.42
C ALA A 243 7.38 12.03 -15.97
N GLY A 244 6.85 11.07 -15.23
CA GLY A 244 5.62 10.40 -15.61
C GLY A 244 5.74 9.29 -16.67
N ALA A 245 6.94 8.82 -16.96
CA ALA A 245 7.15 7.79 -17.98
C ALA A 245 7.64 6.46 -17.41
N VAL A 246 7.12 6.07 -16.27
CA VAL A 246 7.53 4.87 -15.51
C VAL A 246 6.37 3.91 -15.31
N ALA A 247 6.67 2.62 -15.37
CA ALA A 247 5.77 1.55 -14.94
C ALA A 247 6.50 0.55 -14.04
N ILE A 248 5.82 0.06 -13.01
CA ILE A 248 6.31 -1.03 -12.17
C ILE A 248 5.42 -2.24 -12.40
N ALA A 249 6.02 -3.34 -12.82
CA ALA A 249 5.33 -4.61 -13.06
C ALA A 249 5.79 -5.66 -12.05
N LEU A 250 4.83 -6.40 -11.53
CA LEU A 250 5.07 -7.53 -10.62
C LEU A 250 4.10 -8.67 -10.94
N PRO A 251 4.52 -9.93 -10.72
CA PRO A 251 3.59 -11.05 -10.78
C PRO A 251 2.49 -10.86 -9.74
N ALA A 252 1.27 -11.22 -10.10
CA ALA A 252 0.17 -11.20 -9.15
C ALA A 252 0.52 -11.98 -7.87
N ASN A 253 0.12 -11.47 -6.73
CA ASN A 253 0.39 -12.04 -5.40
C ASN A 253 1.88 -12.08 -5.00
N SER A 254 2.74 -11.24 -5.58
CA SER A 254 4.17 -11.21 -5.26
C SER A 254 4.56 -10.23 -4.14
N PHE A 255 3.64 -9.40 -3.69
CA PHE A 255 3.85 -8.50 -2.55
C PHE A 255 2.61 -8.46 -1.66
N ALA A 256 2.82 -8.16 -0.38
CA ALA A 256 1.75 -8.01 0.59
C ALA A 256 2.01 -6.83 1.52
N PHE A 257 0.93 -6.35 2.07
CA PHE A 257 0.86 -5.21 2.93
C PHE A 257 0.10 -5.60 4.21
N ILE A 258 0.78 -5.58 5.34
CA ILE A 258 0.25 -6.10 6.60
C ILE A 258 0.04 -4.94 7.56
N PRO A 259 -1.21 -4.49 7.79
CA PRO A 259 -1.53 -3.49 8.79
C PRO A 259 -1.61 -4.11 10.18
N TRP A 260 -1.18 -3.36 11.18
CA TRP A 260 -1.23 -3.76 12.58
C TRP A 260 -1.51 -2.57 13.50
N ILE A 261 -2.21 -2.82 14.57
CA ILE A 261 -2.41 -1.88 15.67
C ILE A 261 -2.19 -2.60 17.01
N PRO A 262 -1.71 -1.93 18.07
CA PRO A 262 -1.52 -2.53 19.39
C PRO A 262 -2.82 -3.11 19.99
N ALA A 263 -2.71 -4.18 20.81
CA ALA A 263 -3.85 -4.89 21.39
C ALA A 263 -4.78 -3.99 22.22
N ARG A 264 -4.21 -3.01 22.91
CA ARG A 264 -5.00 -2.05 23.70
C ARG A 264 -6.04 -1.28 22.88
N TYR A 265 -5.84 -1.15 21.56
CA TYR A 265 -6.81 -0.55 20.64
C TYR A 265 -7.77 -1.58 20.03
N ARG A 266 -7.35 -2.86 19.92
CA ARG A 266 -8.10 -3.92 19.25
C ARG A 266 -9.18 -4.57 20.12
N ASN A 267 -8.92 -4.76 21.39
CA ASN A 267 -9.69 -5.68 22.26
C ASN A 267 -11.01 -5.11 22.79
N GLY A 268 -11.60 -4.10 22.14
CA GLY A 268 -12.86 -3.53 22.63
C GLY A 268 -12.76 -2.93 24.05
N GLN A 269 -11.58 -2.98 24.67
CA GLN A 269 -11.24 -2.18 25.85
C GLN A 269 -11.24 -0.70 25.48
N GLY A 270 -11.92 -0.46 24.42
CA GLY A 270 -11.94 0.62 23.53
C GLY A 270 -12.36 1.96 24.05
N MET A 271 -12.69 2.08 25.28
CA MET A 271 -12.78 3.35 25.97
C MET A 271 -12.35 3.16 27.41
N LEU A 272 -11.12 2.73 27.62
CA LEU A 272 -10.51 2.88 28.91
C LEU A 272 -10.33 4.37 29.16
N LEU A 273 -11.28 4.93 29.85
CA LEU A 273 -11.19 6.17 30.59
C LEU A 273 -10.17 5.93 31.71
N SER A 274 -8.92 5.97 31.38
CA SER A 274 -7.86 6.07 32.36
C SER A 274 -7.46 7.54 32.49
N ASP A 275 -6.81 7.90 33.54
CA ASP A 275 -6.17 9.22 33.70
C ASP A 275 -5.22 9.58 32.56
N ILE A 276 -4.94 8.62 31.68
CA ILE A 276 -3.98 8.70 30.55
C ILE A 276 -4.68 8.99 29.21
N GLY A 277 -6.00 8.83 29.08
CA GLY A 277 -6.73 9.11 27.83
C GLY A 277 -7.66 8.00 27.35
N ILE A 278 -8.22 8.20 26.19
CA ILE A 278 -9.16 7.30 25.52
C ILE A 278 -8.41 6.49 24.46
N TYR A 279 -8.67 5.19 24.41
CA TYR A 279 -8.13 4.27 23.40
C TYR A 279 -9.28 3.60 22.65
N ALA A 280 -9.27 3.69 21.34
CA ALA A 280 -10.26 3.09 20.48
C ALA A 280 -9.64 2.58 19.18
N SER A 281 -10.36 1.78 18.43
CA SER A 281 -10.04 1.45 17.04
C SER A 281 -11.09 2.05 16.12
N MET A 282 -10.67 2.38 14.90
CA MET A 282 -11.55 2.93 13.89
C MET A 282 -11.30 2.25 12.53
N PRO A 283 -12.34 1.70 11.89
CA PRO A 283 -12.20 1.17 10.54
C PRO A 283 -11.95 2.29 9.53
N ASP A 284 -11.39 1.93 8.39
CA ASP A 284 -11.20 2.84 7.28
C ASP A 284 -12.55 3.22 6.64
N ASP A 285 -12.70 4.49 6.29
CA ASP A 285 -13.95 5.04 5.72
C ASP A 285 -14.18 4.63 4.25
N SER A 286 -13.11 4.29 3.52
CA SER A 286 -13.17 3.85 2.12
C SER A 286 -13.47 2.35 1.96
N GLY A 287 -13.62 1.60 3.07
CA GLY A 287 -13.87 0.16 3.05
C GLY A 287 -12.64 -0.69 2.75
N LEU A 288 -11.44 -0.12 2.80
CA LEU A 288 -10.22 -0.90 2.80
C LEU A 288 -10.10 -1.70 4.10
N PRO A 289 -9.49 -2.89 4.09
CA PRO A 289 -9.30 -3.71 5.30
C PRO A 289 -8.18 -3.12 6.19
N LEU A 290 -8.29 -1.82 6.48
CA LEU A 290 -7.45 -1.06 7.39
C LEU A 290 -8.22 -0.74 8.66
N THR A 291 -7.51 -0.79 9.79
CA THR A 291 -8.03 -0.34 11.08
C THR A 291 -7.00 0.58 11.70
N TYR A 292 -7.43 1.76 12.10
CA TYR A 292 -6.59 2.75 12.76
C TYR A 292 -6.73 2.64 14.27
N SER A 293 -5.63 2.81 14.99
CA SER A 293 -5.64 3.10 16.40
C SER A 293 -6.03 4.56 16.62
N LEU A 294 -6.91 4.83 17.56
CA LEU A 294 -7.31 6.17 17.93
C LEU A 294 -7.01 6.38 19.41
N ARG A 295 -6.24 7.40 19.72
CA ARG A 295 -5.96 7.85 21.08
C ARG A 295 -6.42 9.28 21.26
N GLY A 296 -7.16 9.53 22.32
CA GLY A 296 -7.58 10.87 22.71
C GLY A 296 -7.13 11.22 24.14
N TYR A 297 -6.72 12.44 24.37
CA TYR A 297 -6.48 12.98 25.71
C TYR A 297 -6.88 14.46 25.77
N ALA A 298 -7.28 14.91 26.95
CA ALA A 298 -7.64 16.29 27.19
C ALA A 298 -6.48 16.99 27.94
N GLU A 299 -6.18 18.21 27.54
CA GLU A 299 -5.21 19.08 28.19
C GLU A 299 -5.84 20.45 28.45
N ARG A 300 -5.38 21.13 29.49
CA ARG A 300 -5.67 22.55 29.66
C ARG A 300 -4.88 23.34 28.62
N ALA A 301 -5.54 24.24 27.94
CA ALA A 301 -4.92 25.08 26.93
C ALA A 301 -5.54 26.47 26.96
N ASP A 302 -4.72 27.49 26.76
CA ASP A 302 -5.22 28.84 26.51
C ASP A 302 -5.80 28.90 25.09
N GLY A 303 -7.11 28.95 25.00
CA GLY A 303 -7.85 29.04 23.72
C GLY A 303 -7.94 30.45 23.17
N SER A 304 -7.50 31.48 23.89
CA SER A 304 -7.69 32.87 23.53
C SER A 304 -7.11 33.25 22.16
N SER A 305 -5.99 32.66 21.78
CA SER A 305 -5.35 32.89 20.49
C SER A 305 -6.05 32.18 19.29
N ASN A 306 -6.93 31.22 19.57
CA ASN A 306 -7.62 30.40 18.56
C ASN A 306 -9.16 30.54 18.63
N GLY A 307 -9.66 31.62 19.27
CA GLY A 307 -11.10 31.86 19.41
C GLY A 307 -11.77 31.14 20.57
N GLY A 308 -11.00 30.41 21.40
CA GLY A 308 -11.48 29.84 22.66
C GLY A 308 -11.37 30.83 23.82
N THR A 309 -11.81 30.39 25.00
CA THR A 309 -11.68 31.15 26.25
C THR A 309 -10.38 30.82 26.97
N VAL A 310 -9.91 31.72 27.81
CA VAL A 310 -8.81 31.45 28.77
C VAL A 310 -9.20 30.25 29.63
N ASP A 311 -8.27 29.33 29.85
CA ASP A 311 -8.49 28.08 30.57
C ASP A 311 -9.43 27.06 29.89
N ASP A 312 -9.55 27.10 28.55
CA ASP A 312 -10.31 26.10 27.80
C ASP A 312 -9.60 24.73 27.81
N VAL A 313 -10.39 23.69 27.62
CA VAL A 313 -9.87 22.31 27.47
C VAL A 313 -9.69 22.01 26.01
N LYS A 314 -8.48 21.68 25.62
CA LYS A 314 -8.20 21.15 24.29
C LYS A 314 -8.19 19.64 24.31
N ILE A 315 -8.93 19.05 23.39
CA ILE A 315 -8.98 17.61 23.20
C ILE A 315 -8.11 17.28 22.00
N ASN A 316 -7.03 16.55 22.24
CA ASN A 316 -6.10 16.11 21.19
C ASN A 316 -6.39 14.65 20.83
N TRP A 317 -6.43 14.38 19.56
CA TRP A 317 -6.62 13.04 19.00
C TRP A 317 -5.43 12.66 18.12
N GLN A 318 -5.05 11.41 18.17
CA GLN A 318 -4.04 10.83 17.30
C GLN A 318 -4.58 9.56 16.67
N LEU A 319 -4.61 9.53 15.34
CA LEU A 319 -4.81 8.32 14.56
C LEU A 319 -3.47 7.69 14.23
N GLY A 320 -3.42 6.37 14.13
CA GLY A 320 -2.20 5.69 13.72
C GLY A 320 -2.44 4.27 13.25
N VAL A 321 -1.55 3.80 12.41
CA VAL A 321 -1.47 2.41 11.96
C VAL A 321 -0.01 2.05 11.73
N ASP A 322 0.37 0.86 12.13
CA ASP A 322 1.67 0.30 11.81
C ASP A 322 1.53 -0.61 10.60
N VAL A 323 2.48 -0.53 9.69
CA VAL A 323 2.42 -1.27 8.44
C VAL A 323 3.75 -1.92 8.15
N ALA A 324 3.70 -3.19 7.74
CA ALA A 324 4.85 -3.89 7.19
C ALA A 324 4.61 -4.22 5.72
N THR A 325 5.62 -3.98 4.89
CA THR A 325 5.63 -4.39 3.49
C THR A 325 6.44 -5.67 3.34
N GLN A 326 5.88 -6.66 2.69
CA GLN A 326 6.55 -7.91 2.38
C GLN A 326 6.56 -8.15 0.88
N ILE A 327 7.72 -8.45 0.34
CA ILE A 327 7.94 -8.81 -1.06
C ILE A 327 8.32 -10.28 -1.13
N GLY A 328 7.77 -11.00 -2.10
CA GLY A 328 8.09 -12.40 -2.33
C GLY A 328 9.59 -12.60 -2.59
N VAL A 329 10.16 -13.66 -2.03
CA VAL A 329 11.59 -13.96 -2.16
C VAL A 329 11.83 -14.88 -3.34
N ILE A 330 12.89 -14.60 -4.10
CA ILE A 330 13.38 -15.44 -5.18
C ILE A 330 14.72 -16.06 -4.76
N SER A 331 15.00 -17.26 -5.25
CA SER A 331 16.22 -18.00 -4.90
C SER A 331 17.51 -17.45 -5.49
N THR A 332 17.42 -16.58 -6.50
CA THR A 332 18.58 -15.96 -7.16
C THR A 332 18.99 -14.69 -6.43
N ALA A 333 20.26 -14.53 -6.18
CA ALA A 333 20.78 -13.33 -5.52
C ALA A 333 20.50 -12.07 -6.35
N ASN A 334 20.03 -11.01 -5.69
CA ASN A 334 19.67 -9.71 -6.29
C ASN A 334 18.51 -9.74 -7.30
N GLU A 335 17.83 -10.86 -7.46
CA GLU A 335 16.61 -10.96 -8.25
C GLU A 335 15.40 -10.82 -7.31
N THR A 336 14.48 -9.95 -7.68
CA THR A 336 13.18 -9.76 -7.01
C THR A 336 12.07 -9.90 -8.04
N PRO A 337 10.83 -10.15 -7.64
CA PRO A 337 9.72 -10.20 -8.58
C PRO A 337 9.27 -8.82 -9.10
N ILE A 338 9.93 -7.75 -8.71
CA ILE A 338 9.57 -6.38 -9.07
C ILE A 338 10.43 -5.92 -10.25
N TYR A 339 9.77 -5.52 -11.33
CA TYR A 339 10.42 -5.04 -12.55
C TYR A 339 9.97 -3.63 -12.84
N GLU A 340 10.93 -2.73 -13.05
CA GLU A 340 10.68 -1.35 -13.44
C GLU A 340 10.94 -1.17 -14.93
N PHE A 341 10.04 -0.44 -15.59
CA PHE A 341 10.10 -0.10 -17.00
C PHE A 341 9.97 1.39 -17.18
N ALA A 342 10.76 1.97 -18.08
CA ALA A 342 10.74 3.39 -18.35
C ALA A 342 10.75 3.67 -19.86
N LEU A 343 10.08 4.75 -20.27
CA LEU A 343 10.27 5.32 -21.60
C LEU A 343 11.48 6.27 -21.55
N THR A 344 12.37 6.07 -22.51
CA THR A 344 13.53 6.97 -22.71
C THR A 344 13.30 7.80 -23.98
N THR A 345 13.92 8.94 -24.02
CA THR A 345 13.88 9.88 -25.15
C THR A 345 14.62 9.33 -26.37
#